data_9669684308d9ee3109de4dcaeef7d6b2
#
_entry.id   9669684308d9ee3109de4dcaeef7d6b2
#
_cell.length_a   1.000
_cell.length_b   1.000
_cell.length_c   1.000
_cell.angle_alpha   90.00
_cell.angle_beta   90.00
_cell.angle_gamma   90.00
#
_symmetry.space_group_name_H-M   'P 1'
#
loop_
_entity.id
_entity.type
_entity.pdbx_description
1 polymer ?
#
loop_
_entity_poly.entity_id
_entity_poly.type
_entity_poly.pdbx_seq_one_letter_code
_entity_poly.pdbx_strand_id
1 'polypeptide(L)'
;RLIRRQRQMCIRDRSNYRNKFIIGTGLNSLVDNINLIKIAKSNGFNKFLIMPPAYYKYSDHDVINFYSRIIEEIYECKIILYNFEKLSGYKFSIDCVEELVKKFPSQIVGVKDSSYNLYENLKIDNFSVMPGSESKLLKGLELGCSGIITATTNVTSVLARDVYDKFQNGSDQSSNEKLCLVRSIFDKFNLISGLHTLMAQIDQDYQNLIPPLKLLNENEKKIFFAELQKLDFDFKHLKAA
;
A
#
# COMPACT_ATOMS: atom_id res chain seq x y z
N ARG A 1 15.99 -20.93 3.07
CA ARG A 1 15.64 -20.93 4.52
C ARG A 1 16.31 -19.80 5.31
N LEU A 2 17.58 -19.49 5.05
CA LEU A 2 18.32 -18.41 5.73
C LEU A 2 17.75 -17.01 5.41
N ILE A 3 17.37 -16.74 4.16
CA ILE A 3 16.88 -15.44 3.68
C ILE A 3 15.51 -15.09 4.28
N ARG A 4 14.57 -16.05 4.41
CA ARG A 4 13.32 -15.85 5.15
C ARG A 4 13.55 -15.50 6.62
N ARG A 5 14.57 -16.11 7.25
CA ARG A 5 14.95 -15.79 8.62
C ARG A 5 15.56 -14.39 8.74
N GLN A 6 16.38 -13.95 7.79
CA GLN A 6 16.96 -12.60 7.78
C GLN A 6 15.89 -11.52 7.62
N ARG A 7 14.92 -11.67 6.70
CA ARG A 7 13.79 -10.72 6.56
C ARG A 7 12.92 -10.68 7.81
N GLN A 8 12.62 -11.81 8.42
CA GLN A 8 11.92 -11.87 9.71
C GLN A 8 12.74 -11.27 10.85
N MET A 9 14.06 -11.39 10.83
CA MET A 9 14.95 -10.74 11.78
C MET A 9 14.95 -9.23 11.63
N CYS A 10 15.01 -8.68 10.42
CA CYS A 10 14.94 -7.23 10.18
C CYS A 10 13.64 -6.60 10.71
N ILE A 11 12.50 -7.26 10.59
CA ILE A 11 11.22 -6.81 11.16
C ILE A 11 11.25 -6.97 12.69
N ARG A 12 11.77 -8.06 13.21
CA ARG A 12 11.88 -8.32 14.65
C ARG A 12 12.80 -7.32 15.35
N ASP A 13 13.94 -6.99 14.75
CA ASP A 13 14.95 -6.10 15.32
C ASP A 13 14.53 -4.61 15.27
N ARG A 14 13.50 -4.27 14.48
CA ARG A 14 12.81 -2.98 14.51
C ARG A 14 11.70 -2.93 15.57
N SER A 15 11.82 -3.67 16.64
CA SER A 15 10.80 -3.81 17.70
C SER A 15 10.30 -2.47 18.28
N ASN A 16 11.15 -1.43 18.30
CA ASN A 16 10.80 -0.09 18.78
C ASN A 16 9.87 0.70 17.83
N TYR A 17 9.59 0.20 16.62
CA TYR A 17 8.76 0.88 15.61
C TYR A 17 7.49 0.12 15.23
N ARG A 18 7.09 -0.90 16.00
CA ARG A 18 5.91 -1.74 15.69
C ARG A 18 4.63 -0.93 15.48
N ASN A 19 4.49 0.18 16.20
CA ASN A 19 3.37 1.10 16.06
C ASN A 19 3.33 1.86 14.71
N LYS A 20 4.44 1.86 13.95
CA LYS A 20 4.54 2.48 12.62
C LYS A 20 4.22 1.49 11.49
N PHE A 21 4.12 0.19 11.76
CA PHE A 21 3.80 -0.80 10.76
C PHE A 21 2.30 -0.97 10.57
N ILE A 22 1.90 -1.19 9.33
CA ILE A 22 0.56 -1.58 8.93
C ILE A 22 0.68 -2.98 8.29
N ILE A 23 -0.01 -3.96 8.86
CA ILE A 23 0.04 -5.35 8.38
C ILE A 23 -1.08 -5.57 7.37
N GLY A 24 -0.72 -5.89 6.12
CA GLY A 24 -1.68 -6.31 5.11
C GLY A 24 -2.08 -7.77 5.32
N THR A 25 -3.38 -8.07 5.42
CA THR A 25 -3.85 -9.44 5.55
C THR A 25 -4.04 -10.12 4.18
N GLY A 26 -4.68 -9.46 3.23
CA GLY A 26 -4.79 -9.90 1.83
C GLY A 26 -5.45 -11.27 1.63
N LEU A 27 -6.25 -11.75 2.59
CA LEU A 27 -6.86 -13.07 2.59
C LEU A 27 -8.36 -13.00 2.24
N ASN A 28 -8.87 -14.02 1.54
CA ASN A 28 -10.30 -14.10 1.19
C ASN A 28 -11.16 -14.70 2.31
N SER A 29 -10.58 -15.54 3.16
CA SER A 29 -11.29 -16.19 4.27
C SER A 29 -11.40 -15.24 5.46
N LEU A 30 -12.60 -15.07 6.01
CA LEU A 30 -12.84 -14.34 7.26
C LEU A 30 -12.03 -14.92 8.42
N VAL A 31 -12.06 -16.25 8.59
CA VAL A 31 -11.36 -16.94 9.67
C VAL A 31 -9.85 -16.76 9.56
N ASP A 32 -9.28 -16.84 8.36
CA ASP A 32 -7.85 -16.68 8.16
C ASP A 32 -7.40 -15.22 8.40
N ASN A 33 -8.23 -14.22 8.01
CA ASN A 33 -7.99 -12.83 8.38
C ASN A 33 -7.93 -12.66 9.91
N ILE A 34 -8.93 -13.19 10.63
CA ILE A 34 -8.99 -13.11 12.09
C ILE A 34 -7.76 -13.79 12.72
N ASN A 35 -7.39 -14.98 12.26
CA ASN A 35 -6.24 -15.73 12.76
C ASN A 35 -4.93 -14.97 12.52
N LEU A 36 -4.73 -14.43 11.31
CA LEU A 36 -3.52 -13.64 10.99
C LEU A 36 -3.44 -12.37 11.85
N ILE A 37 -4.56 -11.68 12.05
CA ILE A 37 -4.62 -10.50 12.92
C ILE A 37 -4.29 -10.88 14.38
N LYS A 38 -4.84 -11.98 14.91
CA LYS A 38 -4.52 -12.49 16.26
C LYS A 38 -3.02 -12.78 16.41
N ILE A 39 -2.40 -13.43 15.42
CA ILE A 39 -0.95 -13.70 15.40
C ILE A 39 -0.16 -12.39 15.34
N ALA A 40 -0.54 -11.44 14.50
CA ALA A 40 0.15 -10.16 14.41
C ALA A 40 0.02 -9.35 15.71
N LYS A 41 -1.15 -9.34 16.35
CA LYS A 41 -1.37 -8.69 17.66
C LYS A 41 -0.50 -9.29 18.76
N SER A 42 -0.39 -10.62 18.84
CA SER A 42 0.49 -11.28 19.82
C SER A 42 1.97 -10.91 19.63
N ASN A 43 2.34 -10.43 18.44
CA ASN A 43 3.67 -9.90 18.12
C ASN A 43 3.77 -8.36 18.25
N GLY A 44 2.73 -7.69 18.81
CA GLY A 44 2.74 -6.26 19.12
C GLY A 44 2.33 -5.33 17.96
N PHE A 45 1.72 -5.87 16.88
CA PHE A 45 1.15 -5.05 15.81
C PHE A 45 -0.33 -4.81 16.05
N ASN A 46 -0.82 -3.61 15.76
CA ASN A 46 -2.21 -3.22 16.02
C ASN A 46 -2.90 -2.49 14.85
N LYS A 47 -2.20 -2.27 13.74
CA LYS A 47 -2.74 -1.62 12.53
C LYS A 47 -2.76 -2.59 11.36
N PHE A 48 -3.89 -2.67 10.68
CA PHE A 48 -4.13 -3.65 9.62
C PHE A 48 -4.70 -2.99 8.38
N LEU A 49 -4.19 -3.37 7.22
CA LEU A 49 -4.73 -3.02 5.91
C LEU A 49 -5.52 -4.23 5.42
N ILE A 50 -6.83 -4.10 5.32
CA ILE A 50 -7.72 -5.21 5.01
C ILE A 50 -8.53 -4.89 3.75
N MET A 51 -8.48 -5.78 2.77
CA MET A 51 -9.29 -5.73 1.56
C MET A 51 -10.53 -6.61 1.73
N PRO A 52 -11.70 -6.22 1.21
CA PRO A 52 -12.85 -7.13 1.13
C PRO A 52 -12.45 -8.42 0.39
N PRO A 53 -13.09 -9.57 0.71
CA PRO A 53 -12.82 -10.80 0.00
C PRO A 53 -13.04 -10.65 -1.51
N ALA A 54 -12.18 -11.27 -2.31
CA ALA A 54 -12.34 -11.33 -3.77
C ALA A 54 -13.22 -12.51 -4.19
N TYR A 55 -13.49 -12.61 -5.49
CA TYR A 55 -14.15 -13.72 -6.20
C TYR A 55 -15.66 -13.58 -6.34
N TYR A 56 -16.42 -13.29 -5.27
CA TYR A 56 -17.85 -13.06 -5.35
C TYR A 56 -18.21 -11.57 -5.45
N LYS A 57 -19.42 -11.27 -5.89
CA LYS A 57 -19.96 -9.91 -5.84
C LYS A 57 -20.57 -9.68 -4.46
N TYR A 58 -20.29 -8.53 -3.88
CA TYR A 58 -20.77 -8.12 -2.56
C TYR A 58 -21.52 -6.80 -2.66
N SER A 59 -22.58 -6.66 -1.84
CA SER A 59 -23.20 -5.39 -1.52
C SER A 59 -22.42 -4.68 -0.40
N ASP A 60 -22.72 -3.40 -0.19
CA ASP A 60 -22.17 -2.61 0.94
C ASP A 60 -22.52 -3.29 2.27
N HIS A 61 -23.71 -3.80 2.43
CA HIS A 61 -24.16 -4.53 3.62
C HIS A 61 -23.29 -5.79 3.89
N ASP A 62 -22.94 -6.56 2.86
CA ASP A 62 -22.08 -7.75 3.02
C ASP A 62 -20.68 -7.35 3.49
N VAL A 63 -20.13 -6.26 2.92
CA VAL A 63 -18.82 -5.74 3.28
C VAL A 63 -18.83 -5.17 4.71
N ILE A 64 -19.85 -4.43 5.08
CA ILE A 64 -20.03 -3.94 6.46
C ILE A 64 -20.09 -5.10 7.44
N ASN A 65 -20.83 -6.16 7.11
CA ASN A 65 -20.90 -7.36 7.93
C ASN A 65 -19.53 -8.05 8.07
N PHE A 66 -18.77 -8.17 6.99
CA PHE A 66 -17.40 -8.74 7.01
C PHE A 66 -16.48 -8.01 7.99
N TYR A 67 -16.41 -6.67 7.92
CA TYR A 67 -15.59 -5.89 8.85
C TYR A 67 -16.13 -5.91 10.27
N SER A 68 -17.46 -5.92 10.44
CA SER A 68 -18.09 -6.04 11.76
C SER A 68 -17.66 -7.32 12.46
N ARG A 69 -17.70 -8.46 11.76
CA ARG A 69 -17.27 -9.75 12.32
C ARG A 69 -15.81 -9.78 12.71
N ILE A 70 -14.92 -9.13 11.94
CA ILE A 70 -13.50 -9.01 12.32
C ILE A 70 -13.36 -8.19 13.60
N ILE A 71 -14.05 -7.05 13.70
CA ILE A 71 -13.95 -6.14 14.85
C ILE A 71 -14.55 -6.74 16.12
N GLU A 72 -15.67 -7.45 16.01
CA GLU A 72 -16.29 -8.17 17.13
C GLU A 72 -15.33 -9.21 17.73
N GLU A 73 -14.56 -9.90 16.90
CA GLU A 73 -13.57 -10.90 17.33
C GLU A 73 -12.26 -10.26 17.85
N ILE A 74 -11.93 -9.04 17.38
CA ILE A 74 -10.65 -8.37 17.66
C ILE A 74 -10.88 -6.87 17.92
N TYR A 75 -11.52 -6.57 19.03
CA TYR A 75 -11.95 -5.20 19.36
C TYR A 75 -10.80 -4.16 19.38
N GLU A 76 -9.62 -4.53 19.84
CA GLU A 76 -8.49 -3.61 19.98
C GLU A 76 -7.60 -3.57 18.72
N CYS A 77 -8.16 -3.40 17.53
CA CYS A 77 -7.40 -3.24 16.30
C CYS A 77 -7.73 -1.91 15.61
N LYS A 78 -6.78 -1.41 14.81
CA LYS A 78 -6.98 -0.27 13.91
C LYS A 78 -7.00 -0.81 12.48
N ILE A 79 -8.06 -0.54 11.76
CA ILE A 79 -8.25 -1.04 10.39
C ILE A 79 -8.19 0.14 9.42
N ILE A 80 -7.39 -0.03 8.39
CA ILE A 80 -7.38 0.77 7.17
C ILE A 80 -8.09 -0.08 6.12
N LEU A 81 -9.20 0.42 5.62
CA LEU A 81 -9.94 -0.22 4.53
C LEU A 81 -9.09 -0.21 3.26
N TYR A 82 -9.13 -1.27 2.46
CA TYR A 82 -8.42 -1.29 1.18
C TYR A 82 -9.42 -1.32 0.02
N ASN A 83 -9.61 -0.15 -0.59
CA ASN A 83 -10.45 0.02 -1.76
C ASN A 83 -9.64 -0.23 -3.04
N PHE A 84 -9.80 -1.40 -3.65
CA PHE A 84 -9.18 -1.74 -4.92
C PHE A 84 -10.09 -2.69 -5.72
N GLU A 85 -11.04 -2.12 -6.45
CA GLU A 85 -12.05 -2.84 -7.24
C GLU A 85 -11.43 -3.87 -8.19
N LYS A 86 -10.31 -3.53 -8.86
CA LYS A 86 -9.63 -4.43 -9.80
C LYS A 86 -9.13 -5.74 -9.17
N LEU A 87 -8.89 -5.77 -7.87
CA LEU A 87 -8.43 -6.96 -7.16
C LEU A 87 -9.56 -7.66 -6.40
N SER A 88 -10.42 -6.92 -5.72
CA SER A 88 -11.48 -7.48 -4.89
C SER A 88 -12.79 -7.73 -5.65
N GLY A 89 -13.00 -7.06 -6.78
CA GLY A 89 -14.31 -7.04 -7.47
C GLY A 89 -15.36 -6.16 -6.78
N TYR A 90 -14.98 -5.48 -5.68
CA TYR A 90 -15.83 -4.57 -4.94
C TYR A 90 -15.19 -3.19 -4.82
N LYS A 91 -16.00 -2.15 -5.00
CA LYS A 91 -15.62 -0.75 -4.84
C LYS A 91 -16.42 -0.11 -3.73
N PHE A 92 -15.74 0.36 -2.68
CA PHE A 92 -16.41 1.06 -1.59
C PHE A 92 -17.17 2.29 -2.08
N SER A 93 -18.43 2.40 -1.69
CA SER A 93 -19.17 3.66 -1.75
C SER A 93 -18.75 4.58 -0.60
N ILE A 94 -19.03 5.87 -0.72
CA ILE A 94 -18.84 6.83 0.38
C ILE A 94 -19.73 6.42 1.55
N ASP A 95 -21.00 6.11 1.31
CA ASP A 95 -21.96 5.70 2.33
C ASP A 95 -21.48 4.46 3.12
N CYS A 96 -20.91 3.47 2.44
CA CYS A 96 -20.37 2.28 3.11
C CYS A 96 -19.20 2.63 4.07
N VAL A 97 -18.31 3.53 3.64
CA VAL A 97 -17.19 3.96 4.51
C VAL A 97 -17.71 4.77 5.70
N GLU A 98 -18.63 5.69 5.48
CA GLU A 98 -19.24 6.51 6.54
C GLU A 98 -20.01 5.65 7.55
N GLU A 99 -20.76 4.66 7.10
CA GLU A 99 -21.45 3.71 7.97
C GLU A 99 -20.48 2.90 8.82
N LEU A 100 -19.40 2.39 8.22
CA LEU A 100 -18.35 1.66 8.94
C LEU A 100 -17.68 2.53 10.00
N VAL A 101 -17.34 3.78 9.69
CA VAL A 101 -16.74 4.72 10.64
C VAL A 101 -17.72 5.08 11.74
N LYS A 102 -18.99 5.33 11.41
CA LYS A 102 -20.04 5.60 12.40
C LYS A 102 -20.23 4.43 13.37
N LYS A 103 -20.18 3.20 12.86
CA LYS A 103 -20.35 1.98 13.66
C LYS A 103 -19.13 1.66 14.51
N PHE A 104 -17.92 1.92 13.99
CA PHE A 104 -16.64 1.56 14.60
C PHE A 104 -15.62 2.72 14.57
N PRO A 105 -15.92 3.86 15.20
CA PRO A 105 -15.11 5.07 15.06
C PRO A 105 -13.68 4.93 15.62
N SER A 106 -13.49 4.01 16.56
CA SER A 106 -12.16 3.76 17.15
C SER A 106 -11.34 2.75 16.37
N GLN A 107 -11.97 1.89 15.57
CA GLN A 107 -11.32 0.80 14.85
C GLN A 107 -11.09 1.13 13.38
N ILE A 108 -12.04 1.71 12.68
CA ILE A 108 -11.93 2.09 11.26
C ILE A 108 -11.30 3.48 11.17
N VAL A 109 -9.99 3.53 10.89
CA VAL A 109 -9.18 4.75 11.03
C VAL A 109 -8.69 5.33 9.70
N GLY A 110 -8.96 4.68 8.59
CA GLY A 110 -8.54 5.17 7.29
C GLY A 110 -8.92 4.27 6.14
N VAL A 111 -8.62 4.74 4.93
CA VAL A 111 -8.78 3.99 3.68
C VAL A 111 -7.56 4.17 2.79
N LYS A 112 -7.06 3.06 2.22
CA LYS A 112 -6.19 3.08 1.05
C LYS A 112 -7.09 3.03 -0.18
N ASP A 113 -7.10 4.10 -0.98
CA ASP A 113 -7.93 4.23 -2.16
C ASP A 113 -7.13 4.02 -3.46
N SER A 114 -7.14 2.79 -3.98
CA SER A 114 -6.55 2.43 -5.27
C SER A 114 -7.59 2.39 -6.41
N SER A 115 -8.87 2.59 -6.11
CA SER A 115 -9.94 2.78 -7.09
C SER A 115 -10.18 4.26 -7.42
N TYR A 116 -9.61 5.17 -6.64
CA TYR A 116 -9.61 6.62 -6.83
C TYR A 116 -10.99 7.29 -6.84
N ASN A 117 -12.01 6.65 -6.27
CA ASN A 117 -13.35 7.21 -6.18
C ASN A 117 -13.66 7.85 -4.82
N LEU A 118 -12.78 7.68 -3.83
CA LEU A 118 -12.98 8.19 -2.48
C LEU A 118 -12.12 9.41 -2.16
N TYR A 119 -10.85 9.43 -2.60
CA TYR A 119 -9.85 10.41 -2.12
C TYR A 119 -10.19 11.87 -2.41
N GLU A 120 -11.01 12.15 -3.43
CA GLU A 120 -11.45 13.51 -3.76
C GLU A 120 -12.65 13.98 -2.92
N ASN A 121 -13.57 13.06 -2.61
CA ASN A 121 -14.88 13.42 -2.08
C ASN A 121 -15.14 12.96 -0.64
N LEU A 122 -14.44 11.93 -0.15
CA LEU A 122 -14.62 11.44 1.20
C LEU A 122 -14.03 12.41 2.22
N LYS A 123 -14.87 12.93 3.11
CA LYS A 123 -14.49 13.89 4.16
C LYS A 123 -15.01 13.39 5.51
N ILE A 124 -14.13 12.79 6.29
CA ILE A 124 -14.43 12.29 7.63
C ILE A 124 -13.34 12.80 8.57
N ASP A 125 -13.73 13.41 9.67
CA ASP A 125 -12.81 13.95 10.68
C ASP A 125 -11.98 12.84 11.32
N ASN A 126 -10.68 13.10 11.51
CA ASN A 126 -9.72 12.17 12.11
C ASN A 126 -9.59 10.81 11.35
N PHE A 127 -9.90 10.80 10.06
CA PHE A 127 -9.83 9.62 9.21
C PHE A 127 -8.78 9.81 8.10
N SER A 128 -7.88 8.83 7.97
CA SER A 128 -6.77 8.90 7.01
C SER A 128 -7.19 8.39 5.63
N VAL A 129 -7.16 9.25 4.63
CA VAL A 129 -7.34 8.86 3.22
C VAL A 129 -5.97 8.80 2.54
N MET A 130 -5.66 7.69 1.88
CA MET A 130 -4.36 7.44 1.26
C MET A 130 -4.54 6.86 -0.15
N PRO A 131 -4.43 7.67 -1.22
CA PRO A 131 -4.42 7.15 -2.59
C PRO A 131 -3.34 6.10 -2.84
N GLY A 132 -3.60 5.21 -3.80
CA GLY A 132 -2.75 4.05 -4.11
C GLY A 132 -1.68 4.31 -5.18
N SER A 133 -1.34 5.56 -5.48
CA SER A 133 -0.35 5.90 -6.51
C SER A 133 0.39 7.19 -6.21
N GLU A 134 1.65 7.24 -6.59
CA GLU A 134 2.51 8.45 -6.56
C GLU A 134 1.91 9.59 -7.38
N SER A 135 1.28 9.29 -8.51
CA SER A 135 0.62 10.31 -9.35
C SER A 135 -0.54 11.04 -8.67
N LYS A 136 -0.96 10.55 -7.51
CA LYS A 136 -2.03 11.14 -6.69
C LYS A 136 -1.51 11.78 -5.40
N LEU A 137 -0.18 11.77 -5.16
CA LEU A 137 0.37 12.27 -3.89
C LEU A 137 0.07 13.77 -3.71
N LEU A 138 0.57 14.62 -4.61
CA LEU A 138 0.42 16.07 -4.48
C LEU A 138 -1.05 16.48 -4.45
N LYS A 139 -1.83 16.01 -5.44
CA LYS A 139 -3.28 16.30 -5.49
C LYS A 139 -4.02 15.79 -4.25
N GLY A 140 -3.65 14.61 -3.76
CA GLY A 140 -4.22 14.07 -2.51
C GLY A 140 -3.92 14.96 -1.31
N LEU A 141 -2.67 15.44 -1.16
CA LEU A 141 -2.28 16.35 -0.07
C LEU A 141 -3.04 17.67 -0.13
N GLU A 142 -3.22 18.26 -1.32
CA GLU A 142 -4.05 19.46 -1.54
C GLU A 142 -5.51 19.26 -1.10
N LEU A 143 -6.01 18.03 -1.22
CA LEU A 143 -7.38 17.66 -0.81
C LEU A 143 -7.49 17.19 0.65
N GLY A 144 -6.37 17.21 1.40
CA GLY A 144 -6.32 16.82 2.81
C GLY A 144 -6.08 15.33 3.06
N CYS A 145 -5.63 14.57 2.05
CA CYS A 145 -5.20 13.19 2.25
C CYS A 145 -3.94 13.13 3.12
N SER A 146 -3.78 12.03 3.87
CA SER A 146 -2.66 11.85 4.80
C SER A 146 -1.34 11.45 4.14
N GLY A 147 -1.35 11.11 2.84
CA GLY A 147 -0.22 10.61 2.07
C GLY A 147 -0.67 9.52 1.11
N ILE A 148 0.21 8.60 0.75
CA ILE A 148 -0.08 7.49 -0.16
C ILE A 148 0.37 6.15 0.41
N ILE A 149 -0.27 5.06 -0.02
CA ILE A 149 0.22 3.68 0.17
C ILE A 149 0.32 3.02 -1.20
N THR A 150 1.52 2.82 -1.70
CA THR A 150 1.77 2.29 -3.06
C THR A 150 2.93 1.31 -3.08
N ALA A 151 2.97 0.42 -4.07
CA ALA A 151 4.03 -0.57 -4.21
C ALA A 151 5.35 0.06 -4.67
N THR A 152 5.30 1.07 -5.55
CA THR A 152 6.49 1.71 -6.10
C THR A 152 7.27 2.55 -5.09
N THR A 153 6.66 2.96 -3.96
CA THR A 153 7.41 3.62 -2.88
C THR A 153 8.50 2.76 -2.24
N ASN A 154 8.52 1.45 -2.49
CA ASN A 154 9.68 0.63 -2.16
C ASN A 154 10.97 1.13 -2.84
N VAL A 155 10.86 1.80 -3.98
CA VAL A 155 12.00 2.34 -4.74
C VAL A 155 11.93 3.86 -4.94
N THR A 156 10.78 4.48 -4.76
CA THR A 156 10.56 5.93 -4.94
C THR A 156 10.39 6.68 -3.61
N SER A 157 10.61 6.02 -2.46
CA SER A 157 10.33 6.60 -1.13
C SER A 157 11.01 7.94 -0.88
N VAL A 158 12.25 8.13 -1.35
CA VAL A 158 13.00 9.40 -1.21
C VAL A 158 12.30 10.52 -1.97
N LEU A 159 11.94 10.30 -3.25
CA LEU A 159 11.21 11.28 -4.05
C LEU A 159 9.82 11.57 -3.48
N ALA A 160 9.08 10.54 -3.07
CA ALA A 160 7.76 10.71 -2.48
C ALA A 160 7.82 11.48 -1.16
N ARG A 161 8.85 11.22 -0.35
CA ARG A 161 9.09 11.96 0.90
C ARG A 161 9.44 13.41 0.64
N ASP A 162 10.26 13.70 -0.35
CA ASP A 162 10.63 15.07 -0.72
C ASP A 162 9.40 15.88 -1.19
N VAL A 163 8.52 15.29 -2.00
CA VAL A 163 7.24 15.93 -2.39
C VAL A 163 6.37 16.21 -1.17
N TYR A 164 6.25 15.24 -0.26
CA TYR A 164 5.46 15.39 0.96
C TYR A 164 6.00 16.51 1.86
N ASP A 165 7.30 16.51 2.14
CA ASP A 165 7.93 17.50 3.03
C ASP A 165 7.89 18.91 2.43
N LYS A 166 8.12 19.04 1.12
CA LYS A 166 8.00 20.31 0.41
C LYS A 166 6.56 20.84 0.46
N PHE A 167 5.56 19.98 0.28
CA PHE A 167 4.17 20.39 0.43
C PHE A 167 3.87 20.91 1.85
N GLN A 168 4.31 20.20 2.89
CA GLN A 168 4.09 20.61 4.29
C GLN A 168 4.75 21.95 4.62
N ASN A 169 5.89 22.25 3.96
CA ASN A 169 6.65 23.48 4.19
C ASN A 169 6.27 24.62 3.20
N GLY A 170 5.29 24.41 2.32
CA GLY A 170 4.90 25.39 1.31
C GLY A 170 5.97 25.68 0.26
N SER A 171 6.89 24.73 0.02
CA SER A 171 8.01 24.85 -0.89
C SER A 171 7.68 24.40 -2.32
N ASP A 172 8.62 24.64 -3.25
CA ASP A 172 8.51 24.21 -4.65
C ASP A 172 8.26 22.69 -4.80
N GLN A 173 7.36 22.33 -5.73
CA GLN A 173 6.92 20.96 -6.01
C GLN A 173 7.61 20.33 -7.24
N SER A 174 8.78 20.81 -7.64
CA SER A 174 9.52 20.34 -8.82
C SER A 174 9.79 18.82 -8.82
N SER A 175 9.94 18.20 -7.65
CA SER A 175 10.16 16.76 -7.51
C SER A 175 8.93 15.90 -7.86
N ASN A 176 7.73 16.49 -7.86
CA ASN A 176 6.49 15.75 -8.13
C ASN A 176 6.42 15.27 -9.59
N GLU A 177 6.89 16.08 -10.54
CA GLU A 177 6.93 15.68 -11.96
C GLU A 177 7.81 14.43 -12.14
N LYS A 178 9.04 14.44 -11.61
CA LYS A 178 9.95 13.29 -11.67
C LYS A 178 9.33 12.05 -11.01
N LEU A 179 8.69 12.21 -9.85
CA LEU A 179 8.01 11.15 -9.15
C LEU A 179 6.91 10.50 -10.00
N CYS A 180 6.06 11.32 -10.64
CA CYS A 180 4.99 10.87 -11.52
C CYS A 180 5.53 10.16 -12.78
N LEU A 181 6.61 10.70 -13.38
CA LEU A 181 7.25 10.10 -14.55
C LEU A 181 7.86 8.74 -14.22
N VAL A 182 8.58 8.61 -13.09
CA VAL A 182 9.10 7.32 -12.65
C VAL A 182 7.96 6.33 -12.44
N ARG A 183 6.88 6.73 -11.76
CA ARG A 183 5.69 5.88 -11.58
C ARG A 183 5.12 5.43 -12.92
N SER A 184 4.99 6.31 -13.90
CA SER A 184 4.43 5.99 -15.22
C SER A 184 5.24 4.94 -15.99
N ILE A 185 6.55 4.86 -15.76
CA ILE A 185 7.40 3.82 -16.33
C ILE A 185 7.02 2.44 -15.75
N PHE A 186 6.85 2.35 -14.43
CA PHE A 186 6.41 1.10 -13.79
C PHE A 186 5.02 0.65 -14.25
N ASP A 187 4.12 1.59 -14.48
CA ASP A 187 2.73 1.29 -14.90
C ASP A 187 2.64 0.66 -16.32
N LYS A 188 3.72 0.75 -17.13
CA LYS A 188 3.78 0.09 -18.46
C LYS A 188 3.99 -1.43 -18.38
N PHE A 189 4.39 -1.95 -17.22
CA PHE A 189 4.76 -3.34 -17.00
C PHE A 189 3.94 -3.95 -15.86
N ASN A 190 4.09 -5.27 -15.65
CA ASN A 190 3.65 -5.82 -14.38
C ASN A 190 4.45 -5.19 -13.24
N LEU A 191 3.76 -4.50 -12.35
CA LEU A 191 4.35 -3.65 -11.33
C LEU A 191 5.33 -4.42 -10.42
N ILE A 192 4.95 -5.60 -9.97
CA ILE A 192 5.79 -6.43 -9.09
C ILE A 192 7.01 -6.97 -9.84
N SER A 193 6.82 -7.39 -11.10
CA SER A 193 7.91 -7.81 -11.97
C SER A 193 8.92 -6.68 -12.21
N GLY A 194 8.44 -5.44 -12.42
CA GLY A 194 9.29 -4.26 -12.59
C GLY A 194 10.10 -3.94 -11.32
N LEU A 195 9.44 -3.95 -10.15
CA LEU A 195 10.10 -3.72 -8.87
C LEU A 195 11.19 -4.77 -8.59
N HIS A 196 10.88 -6.04 -8.75
CA HIS A 196 11.87 -7.11 -8.59
C HIS A 196 13.01 -7.02 -9.60
N THR A 197 12.71 -6.67 -10.86
CA THR A 197 13.74 -6.49 -11.90
C THR A 197 14.71 -5.36 -11.55
N LEU A 198 14.21 -4.24 -11.01
CA LEU A 198 15.05 -3.15 -10.55
C LEU A 198 15.90 -3.57 -9.34
N MET A 199 15.27 -4.13 -8.31
CA MET A 199 15.94 -4.52 -7.08
C MET A 199 16.97 -5.63 -7.30
N ALA A 200 16.78 -6.51 -8.30
CA ALA A 200 17.74 -7.53 -8.69
C ALA A 200 19.08 -6.96 -9.22
N GLN A 201 19.14 -5.66 -9.56
CA GLN A 201 20.40 -4.99 -9.86
C GLN A 201 21.23 -4.67 -8.61
N ILE A 202 20.62 -4.70 -7.43
CA ILE A 202 21.25 -4.38 -6.15
C ILE A 202 21.49 -5.66 -5.34
N ASP A 203 20.51 -6.56 -5.33
CA ASP A 203 20.52 -7.80 -4.55
C ASP A 203 19.91 -8.94 -5.37
N GLN A 204 20.71 -9.99 -5.62
CA GLN A 204 20.33 -11.15 -6.43
C GLN A 204 19.14 -11.93 -5.85
N ASP A 205 18.85 -11.82 -4.57
CA ASP A 205 17.71 -12.47 -3.96
C ASP A 205 16.37 -12.04 -4.55
N TYR A 206 16.30 -10.80 -5.09
CA TYR A 206 15.12 -10.30 -5.79
C TYR A 206 14.87 -10.94 -7.16
N GLN A 207 15.78 -11.80 -7.64
CA GLN A 207 15.51 -12.62 -8.83
C GLN A 207 14.49 -13.74 -8.56
N ASN A 208 14.27 -14.09 -7.30
CA ASN A 208 13.39 -15.16 -6.88
C ASN A 208 11.97 -14.65 -6.63
N LEU A 209 11.11 -14.67 -7.68
CA LEU A 209 9.69 -14.39 -7.55
C LEU A 209 8.89 -15.68 -7.33
N ILE A 210 7.77 -15.54 -6.62
CA ILE A 210 6.83 -16.65 -6.46
C ILE A 210 5.95 -16.73 -7.71
N PRO A 211 5.88 -17.89 -8.39
CA PRO A 211 4.96 -18.06 -9.52
C PRO A 211 3.50 -17.71 -9.16
N PRO A 212 2.74 -17.15 -10.10
CA PRO A 212 3.03 -17.00 -11.54
C PRO A 212 3.84 -15.77 -11.94
N LEU A 213 4.30 -14.97 -10.96
CA LEU A 213 5.12 -13.80 -11.23
C LEU A 213 6.52 -14.19 -11.73
N LYS A 214 7.09 -13.38 -12.59
CA LYS A 214 8.43 -13.51 -13.16
C LYS A 214 9.07 -12.14 -13.35
N LEU A 215 10.39 -12.09 -13.50
CA LEU A 215 11.07 -10.87 -13.91
C LEU A 215 10.61 -10.40 -15.29
N LEU A 216 10.82 -9.14 -15.60
CA LEU A 216 10.66 -8.63 -16.97
C LEU A 216 11.55 -9.43 -17.92
N ASN A 217 11.07 -9.67 -19.15
CA ASN A 217 11.87 -10.30 -20.18
C ASN A 217 12.97 -9.34 -20.70
N GLU A 218 13.91 -9.83 -21.50
CA GLU A 218 15.07 -9.04 -21.92
C GLU A 218 14.72 -7.79 -22.73
N ASN A 219 13.65 -7.83 -23.55
CA ASN A 219 13.19 -6.65 -24.28
C ASN A 219 12.53 -5.63 -23.34
N GLU A 220 11.69 -6.10 -22.44
CA GLU A 220 11.07 -5.26 -21.40
C GLU A 220 12.12 -4.60 -20.50
N LYS A 221 13.15 -5.35 -20.06
CA LYS A 221 14.28 -4.83 -19.29
C LYS A 221 15.00 -3.69 -20.02
N LYS A 222 15.32 -3.88 -21.31
CA LYS A 222 15.99 -2.85 -22.11
C LYS A 222 15.18 -1.55 -22.13
N ILE A 223 13.88 -1.64 -22.40
CA ILE A 223 12.97 -0.48 -22.44
C ILE A 223 12.89 0.15 -21.06
N PHE A 224 12.64 -0.64 -20.03
CA PHE A 224 12.47 -0.20 -18.65
C PHE A 224 13.68 0.58 -18.12
N PHE A 225 14.90 0.03 -18.26
CA PHE A 225 16.10 0.69 -17.81
C PHE A 225 16.47 1.91 -18.65
N ALA A 226 16.25 1.88 -19.98
CA ALA A 226 16.49 3.04 -20.83
C ALA A 226 15.59 4.22 -20.47
N GLU A 227 14.33 3.98 -20.12
CA GLU A 227 13.41 5.03 -19.68
C GLU A 227 13.78 5.59 -18.30
N LEU A 228 14.15 4.75 -17.33
CA LEU A 228 14.62 5.20 -16.03
C LEU A 228 15.92 6.03 -16.13
N GLN A 229 16.82 5.62 -17.02
CA GLN A 229 18.08 6.36 -17.27
C GLN A 229 17.82 7.76 -17.86
N LYS A 230 16.84 7.92 -18.75
CA LYS A 230 16.45 9.25 -19.29
C LYS A 230 15.97 10.20 -18.20
N LEU A 231 15.43 9.67 -17.12
CA LEU A 231 14.98 10.47 -15.96
C LEU A 231 16.09 10.67 -14.92
N ASP A 232 17.29 10.18 -15.19
CA ASP A 232 18.38 10.16 -14.20
C ASP A 232 17.88 9.65 -12.83
N PHE A 233 17.14 8.51 -12.87
CA PHE A 233 16.59 7.90 -11.67
C PHE A 233 17.65 7.05 -10.99
N ASP A 234 18.23 7.59 -9.91
CA ASP A 234 19.20 6.88 -9.10
C ASP A 234 18.48 5.94 -8.11
N PHE A 235 18.81 4.65 -8.21
CA PHE A 235 18.31 3.59 -7.31
C PHE A 235 19.46 2.87 -6.55
N LYS A 236 20.72 3.26 -6.80
CA LYS A 236 21.90 2.59 -6.19
C LYS A 236 22.00 2.82 -4.67
N HIS A 237 21.35 3.89 -4.19
CA HIS A 237 21.26 4.18 -2.75
C HIS A 237 20.24 3.30 -2.02
N LEU A 238 19.38 2.57 -2.75
CA LEU A 238 18.41 1.67 -2.15
C LEU A 238 19.14 0.50 -1.50
N LYS A 239 18.87 0.26 -0.25
CA LYS A 239 19.35 -0.92 0.46
C LYS A 239 18.25 -1.96 0.47
N ALA A 240 18.62 -3.21 0.19
CA ALA A 240 17.76 -4.35 0.47
C ALA A 240 17.44 -4.34 1.97
N ALA A 241 16.15 -4.34 2.32
CA ALA A 241 15.68 -4.32 3.71
C ALA A 241 15.81 -5.69 4.38
#